data_5b33625a2a61103635fdd27345707083
#
_entry.id   5b33625a2a61103635fdd27345707083
#
_cell.length_a   1.000
_cell.length_b   1.000
_cell.length_c   1.000
_cell.angle_alpha   90.00
_cell.angle_beta   90.00
_cell.angle_gamma   90.00
#
_symmetry.space_group_name_H-M   'P 1'
#
loop_
_entity.id
_entity.type
_entity.pdbx_description
1 polymer ?
#
loop_
_entity_poly.entity_id
_entity_poly.type
_entity_poly.pdbx_seq_one_letter_code
_entity_poly.pdbx_strand_id
1 'polypeptide(L)'
;MEFLNSLRKRLKHYNSPFDHWELNEPLTEEAIKEICKTEIIDLTKMSINYDGTRAIDGGAGKFREGISDGGKAIKFRCFIGKDNSKYFPNIINLIEELRSKDTYGYIGELIKKDLYNSYVRIEVICDRQGFWLKPHCDIKEKLISGLVFVNPFNESENLGTDLYDEKLNKVKTIPYKNNYGYFFTSGPNTWHGMEKKEIKKERRCLQVNYVTFKTDWKVQS
;
A
#
# COMPACT_ATOMS: atom_id res chain seq x y z
N MET A 1 4.98 -4.04 -19.34
CA MET A 1 3.86 -4.32 -18.39
C MET A 1 4.30 -5.41 -17.39
N GLU A 2 5.11 -4.98 -16.41
CA GLU A 2 5.70 -5.93 -15.43
C GLU A 2 4.66 -6.36 -14.38
N PHE A 3 3.80 -5.42 -13.96
CA PHE A 3 2.79 -5.69 -12.94
C PHE A 3 1.79 -6.76 -13.41
N LEU A 4 1.24 -6.64 -14.61
CA LEU A 4 0.32 -7.62 -15.18
C LEU A 4 0.99 -8.99 -15.41
N ASN A 5 2.27 -8.99 -15.80
CA ASN A 5 3.04 -10.23 -15.91
C ASN A 5 3.20 -10.91 -14.54
N SER A 6 3.46 -10.14 -13.49
CA SER A 6 3.51 -10.65 -12.12
C SER A 6 2.18 -11.25 -11.69
N LEU A 7 1.06 -10.56 -11.97
CA LEU A 7 -0.29 -11.07 -11.71
C LEU A 7 -0.54 -12.41 -12.41
N ARG A 8 -0.20 -12.52 -13.68
CA ARG A 8 -0.49 -13.70 -14.49
C ARG A 8 0.40 -14.91 -14.20
N LYS A 9 1.64 -14.68 -13.78
CA LYS A 9 2.65 -15.75 -13.70
C LYS A 9 3.12 -16.07 -12.28
N ARG A 10 3.02 -15.13 -11.34
CA ARG A 10 3.67 -15.24 -10.02
C ARG A 10 2.73 -14.95 -8.85
N LEU A 11 1.44 -14.74 -9.12
CA LEU A 11 0.42 -14.48 -8.11
C LEU A 11 0.11 -15.75 -7.31
N LYS A 12 -0.03 -15.59 -6.00
CA LYS A 12 -0.49 -16.65 -5.10
C LYS A 12 -1.74 -16.22 -4.37
N HIS A 13 -2.78 -17.03 -4.42
CA HIS A 13 -4.04 -16.79 -3.70
C HIS A 13 -4.06 -17.55 -2.39
N TYR A 14 -4.53 -16.89 -1.34
CA TYR A 14 -4.76 -17.45 -0.01
C TYR A 14 -6.16 -17.04 0.47
N ASN A 15 -6.82 -17.95 1.18
CA ASN A 15 -8.18 -17.74 1.71
C ASN A 15 -8.21 -17.58 3.24
N SER A 16 -7.07 -17.65 3.91
CA SER A 16 -6.97 -17.50 5.37
C SER A 16 -5.99 -16.39 5.73
N PRO A 17 -6.34 -15.51 6.69
CA PRO A 17 -7.60 -15.41 7.45
C PRO A 17 -8.77 -14.85 6.62
N PHE A 18 -8.51 -14.30 5.46
CA PHE A 18 -9.47 -13.82 4.45
C PHE A 18 -8.80 -13.88 3.07
N ASP A 19 -9.60 -13.78 2.01
CA ASP A 19 -9.08 -13.80 0.64
C ASP A 19 -8.08 -12.67 0.40
N HIS A 20 -6.84 -13.04 0.08
CA HIS A 20 -5.77 -12.14 -0.31
C HIS A 20 -4.86 -12.78 -1.33
N TRP A 21 -4.18 -11.94 -2.09
CA TRP A 21 -3.24 -12.36 -3.14
C TRP A 21 -1.88 -11.79 -2.85
N GLU A 22 -0.85 -12.62 -2.87
CA GLU A 22 0.53 -12.21 -2.73
C GLU A 22 1.20 -12.06 -4.08
N LEU A 23 1.93 -10.95 -4.24
CA LEU A 23 2.62 -10.53 -5.45
C LEU A 23 4.12 -10.80 -5.30
N ASN A 24 4.72 -11.43 -6.29
CA ASN A 24 6.16 -11.58 -6.36
C ASN A 24 6.71 -10.77 -7.54
N GLU A 25 7.65 -9.87 -7.27
CA GLU A 25 8.31 -9.00 -8.26
C GLU A 25 7.33 -8.21 -9.16
N PRO A 26 6.38 -7.44 -8.59
CA PRO A 26 5.41 -6.69 -9.37
C PRO A 26 5.96 -5.37 -9.95
N LEU A 27 7.11 -4.89 -9.48
CA LEU A 27 7.70 -3.61 -9.88
C LEU A 27 8.95 -3.80 -10.74
N THR A 28 9.21 -2.84 -11.61
CA THR A 28 10.51 -2.73 -12.29
C THR A 28 11.58 -2.24 -11.33
N GLU A 29 12.85 -2.51 -11.64
CA GLU A 29 14.00 -2.00 -10.87
C GLU A 29 14.02 -0.46 -10.82
N GLU A 30 13.61 0.20 -11.90
CA GLU A 30 13.53 1.66 -11.99
C GLU A 30 12.47 2.22 -11.06
N ALA A 31 11.28 1.59 -10.98
CA ALA A 31 10.23 1.99 -10.03
C ALA A 31 10.70 1.80 -8.57
N ILE A 32 11.41 0.72 -8.27
CA ILE A 32 12.02 0.48 -6.96
C ILE A 32 13.01 1.59 -6.62
N LYS A 33 13.87 1.98 -7.56
CA LYS A 33 14.83 3.08 -7.38
C LYS A 33 14.13 4.42 -7.11
N GLU A 34 13.02 4.70 -7.76
CA GLU A 34 12.22 5.91 -7.48
C GLU A 34 11.68 5.90 -6.06
N ILE A 35 11.12 4.77 -5.61
CA ILE A 35 10.64 4.62 -4.22
C ILE A 35 11.79 4.83 -3.22
N CYS A 36 12.95 4.23 -3.49
CA CYS A 36 14.12 4.36 -2.62
C CYS A 36 14.69 5.78 -2.56
N LYS A 37 14.63 6.52 -3.67
CA LYS A 37 15.13 7.90 -3.78
C LYS A 37 14.17 8.94 -3.23
N THR A 38 12.91 8.58 -2.97
CA THR A 38 11.93 9.53 -2.41
C THR A 38 12.42 10.05 -1.06
N GLU A 39 12.70 11.34 -1.00
CA GLU A 39 13.28 11.96 0.19
C GLU A 39 12.25 12.12 1.30
N ILE A 40 12.64 11.78 2.51
CA ILE A 40 11.76 11.90 3.68
C ILE A 40 11.44 13.35 4.01
N ILE A 41 12.36 14.28 3.74
CA ILE A 41 12.11 15.71 3.92
C ILE A 41 10.94 16.17 3.06
N ASP A 42 10.87 15.73 1.82
CA ASP A 42 9.75 16.05 0.94
C ASP A 42 8.48 15.33 1.36
N LEU A 43 8.61 14.10 1.81
CA LEU A 43 7.51 13.36 2.43
C LEU A 43 6.97 14.08 3.67
N THR A 44 7.82 14.66 4.52
CA THR A 44 7.37 15.38 5.72
C THR A 44 6.62 16.66 5.42
N LYS A 45 7.00 17.37 4.39
CA LYS A 45 6.28 18.59 3.96
C LYS A 45 4.92 18.29 3.33
N MET A 46 4.78 17.12 2.72
CA MET A 46 3.59 16.67 2.01
C MET A 46 2.71 15.74 2.86
N SER A 47 3.28 15.12 3.83
CA SER A 47 2.75 13.89 4.41
C SER A 47 1.92 14.07 5.65
N ILE A 48 1.90 15.21 6.21
CA ILE A 48 0.92 15.53 7.25
C ILE A 48 -0.45 15.72 6.60
N ASN A 49 -0.56 15.42 5.35
CA ASN A 49 -1.83 15.33 4.68
C ASN A 49 -2.49 14.00 4.99
N TYR A 50 -3.18 13.97 6.03
CA TYR A 50 -4.03 12.91 6.42
C TYR A 50 -5.29 12.97 5.59
N ASP A 51 -5.29 12.26 4.51
CA ASP A 51 -6.38 12.18 3.54
C ASP A 51 -7.63 11.45 4.05
N GLY A 52 -7.78 11.37 5.34
CA GLY A 52 -8.89 10.69 5.98
C GLY A 52 -8.75 9.19 6.07
N THR A 53 -7.59 8.62 5.75
CA THR A 53 -7.37 7.19 5.98
C THR A 53 -7.14 6.92 7.46
N ARG A 54 -7.63 5.80 7.95
CA ARG A 54 -7.53 5.42 9.36
C ARG A 54 -6.11 5.34 9.89
N ALA A 55 -5.19 5.00 9.05
CA ALA A 55 -3.79 4.93 9.41
C ALA A 55 -3.30 6.19 10.09
N ILE A 56 -4.10 7.26 9.98
CA ILE A 56 -3.61 8.56 10.28
C ILE A 56 -4.32 9.15 11.43
N ASP A 57 -5.02 8.85 12.08
CA ASP A 57 -5.63 9.35 13.21
C ASP A 57 -7.05 9.79 13.10
N GLY A 58 -7.54 9.77 11.95
CA GLY A 58 -8.92 10.08 11.76
C GLY A 58 -9.31 11.50 12.04
N GLY A 59 -8.66 12.39 11.42
CA GLY A 59 -9.08 13.76 11.33
C GLY A 59 -8.42 14.68 12.34
N ALA A 60 -8.48 15.95 12.09
CA ALA A 60 -7.95 17.03 12.92
C ALA A 60 -6.42 17.19 12.95
N GLY A 61 -5.68 16.55 12.05
CA GLY A 61 -4.22 16.73 11.96
C GLY A 61 -3.44 16.25 13.19
N LYS A 62 -4.06 15.40 14.02
CA LYS A 62 -3.42 14.83 15.20
C LYS A 62 -2.93 13.44 14.91
N PHE A 63 -1.73 13.14 15.33
CA PHE A 63 -1.21 11.78 15.31
C PHE A 63 -1.96 10.94 16.34
N ARG A 64 -2.35 9.74 15.94
CA ARG A 64 -2.88 8.76 16.87
C ARG A 64 -1.80 7.86 17.39
N GLU A 65 -2.15 7.13 18.42
CA GLU A 65 -1.36 6.04 18.92
C GLU A 65 -0.84 5.14 17.80
N GLY A 66 0.46 4.89 17.76
CA GLY A 66 1.13 4.12 16.73
C GLY A 66 1.62 4.92 15.52
N ILE A 67 1.30 6.18 15.42
CA ILE A 67 1.70 7.06 14.32
C ILE A 67 2.69 8.13 14.75
N SER A 68 2.68 8.54 15.99
CA SER A 68 3.67 9.42 16.54
C SER A 68 4.23 8.88 17.85
N ASP A 69 5.45 9.23 18.17
CA ASP A 69 6.10 8.98 19.44
C ASP A 69 6.71 10.27 19.92
N GLY A 70 6.32 10.71 21.12
CA GLY A 70 6.81 11.96 21.70
C GLY A 70 6.62 13.21 20.81
N GLY A 71 5.58 13.24 19.98
CA GLY A 71 5.28 14.34 19.06
C GLY A 71 6.09 14.33 17.75
N LYS A 72 6.89 13.30 17.50
CA LYS A 72 7.62 13.12 16.24
C LYS A 72 6.81 12.30 15.27
N ALA A 73 6.73 12.72 14.02
CA ALA A 73 6.14 11.93 12.97
C ALA A 73 7.00 10.69 12.69
N ILE A 74 6.37 9.53 12.70
CA ILE A 74 7.02 8.23 12.46
C ILE A 74 6.48 7.52 11.22
N LYS A 75 5.44 8.05 10.61
CA LYS A 75 4.89 7.63 9.33
C LYS A 75 4.84 8.79 8.35
N PHE A 76 5.44 8.59 7.19
CA PHE A 76 5.48 9.57 6.11
C PHE A 76 4.80 9.01 4.88
N ARG A 77 4.11 9.86 4.13
CA ARG A 77 3.37 9.50 2.93
C ARG A 77 3.59 10.53 1.83
N CYS A 78 3.83 10.09 0.62
CA CYS A 78 3.89 10.91 -0.58
C CYS A 78 2.86 10.40 -1.59
N PHE A 79 1.76 11.11 -1.73
CA PHE A 79 0.78 10.81 -2.77
C PHE A 79 1.34 11.19 -4.13
N ILE A 80 1.20 10.28 -5.10
CA ILE A 80 1.63 10.55 -6.47
C ILE A 80 0.43 11.03 -7.27
N GLY A 81 0.44 12.32 -7.55
CA GLY A 81 -0.56 13.04 -8.34
C GLY A 81 0.07 13.65 -9.59
N LYS A 82 -0.73 14.37 -10.38
CA LYS A 82 -0.25 15.07 -11.59
C LYS A 82 0.77 16.14 -11.28
N ASP A 83 0.67 16.80 -10.15
CA ASP A 83 1.52 17.90 -9.70
C ASP A 83 2.97 17.46 -9.45
N ASN A 84 3.18 16.24 -8.96
CA ASN A 84 4.51 15.69 -8.67
C ASN A 84 4.93 14.52 -9.60
N SER A 85 4.11 14.17 -10.57
CA SER A 85 4.31 13.04 -11.50
C SER A 85 5.68 13.05 -12.20
N LYS A 86 6.22 14.23 -12.48
CA LYS A 86 7.54 14.41 -13.12
C LYS A 86 8.71 13.79 -12.33
N TYR A 87 8.55 13.57 -11.03
CA TYR A 87 9.57 12.96 -10.18
C TYR A 87 9.47 11.43 -10.13
N PHE A 88 8.41 10.87 -10.71
CA PHE A 88 8.08 9.46 -10.62
C PHE A 88 7.75 8.81 -11.98
N PRO A 89 8.58 9.00 -13.03
CA PRO A 89 8.23 8.55 -14.38
C PRO A 89 7.96 7.04 -14.47
N ASN A 90 8.66 6.19 -13.72
CA ASN A 90 8.43 4.75 -13.75
C ASN A 90 7.22 4.32 -12.92
N ILE A 91 6.91 5.03 -11.85
CA ILE A 91 5.64 4.80 -11.12
C ILE A 91 4.46 5.30 -11.95
N ILE A 92 4.62 6.36 -12.75
CA ILE A 92 3.59 6.78 -13.72
C ILE A 92 3.32 5.67 -14.75
N ASN A 93 4.36 5.01 -15.26
CA ASN A 93 4.18 3.85 -16.16
C ASN A 93 3.39 2.74 -15.47
N LEU A 94 3.65 2.46 -14.19
CA LEU A 94 2.85 1.53 -13.40
C LEU A 94 1.40 1.99 -13.25
N ILE A 95 1.16 3.28 -13.01
CA ILE A 95 -0.19 3.84 -12.92
C ILE A 95 -0.95 3.65 -14.24
N GLU A 96 -0.32 3.93 -15.39
CA GLU A 96 -0.93 3.71 -16.69
C GLU A 96 -1.24 2.22 -16.93
N GLU A 97 -0.35 1.33 -16.50
CA GLU A 97 -0.59 -0.11 -16.54
C GLU A 97 -1.79 -0.52 -15.66
N LEU A 98 -1.86 -0.04 -14.41
CA LEU A 98 -2.99 -0.29 -13.50
C LEU A 98 -4.32 0.22 -14.05
N ARG A 99 -4.31 1.34 -14.78
CA ARG A 99 -5.49 1.97 -15.40
C ARG A 99 -5.94 1.27 -16.68
N SER A 100 -5.10 0.43 -17.25
CA SER A 100 -5.40 -0.26 -18.51
C SER A 100 -6.47 -1.34 -18.32
N LYS A 101 -7.32 -1.51 -19.33
CA LYS A 101 -8.39 -2.52 -19.33
C LYS A 101 -7.86 -3.94 -19.06
N ASP A 102 -6.69 -4.27 -19.61
CA ASP A 102 -6.07 -5.58 -19.40
C ASP A 102 -5.73 -5.85 -17.94
N THR A 103 -5.29 -4.83 -17.21
CA THR A 103 -4.89 -4.98 -15.80
C THR A 103 -6.08 -4.89 -14.87
N TYR A 104 -6.88 -3.82 -14.95
CA TYR A 104 -8.03 -3.71 -14.03
C TYR A 104 -9.10 -4.75 -14.31
N GLY A 105 -9.27 -5.16 -15.59
CA GLY A 105 -10.16 -6.25 -15.96
C GLY A 105 -9.72 -7.57 -15.35
N TYR A 106 -8.46 -7.95 -15.52
CA TYR A 106 -7.88 -9.15 -14.90
C TYR A 106 -8.04 -9.18 -13.38
N ILE A 107 -7.71 -8.06 -12.71
CA ILE A 107 -7.89 -7.95 -11.27
C ILE A 107 -9.36 -8.05 -10.89
N GLY A 108 -10.25 -7.37 -11.64
CA GLY A 108 -11.70 -7.40 -11.42
C GLY A 108 -12.28 -8.82 -11.49
N GLU A 109 -11.81 -9.64 -12.44
CA GLU A 109 -12.17 -11.06 -12.55
C GLU A 109 -11.71 -11.85 -11.31
N LEU A 110 -10.46 -11.64 -10.86
CA LEU A 110 -9.92 -12.31 -9.67
C LEU A 110 -10.74 -12.05 -8.41
N ILE A 111 -11.15 -10.80 -8.22
CA ILE A 111 -11.85 -10.37 -7.00
C ILE A 111 -13.39 -10.37 -7.16
N LYS A 112 -13.89 -10.69 -8.34
CA LYS A 112 -15.31 -10.67 -8.70
C LYS A 112 -15.99 -9.32 -8.46
N LYS A 113 -15.28 -8.24 -8.83
CA LYS A 113 -15.77 -6.84 -8.73
C LYS A 113 -15.45 -6.08 -10.01
N ASP A 114 -16.37 -5.19 -10.40
CA ASP A 114 -16.11 -4.24 -11.48
C ASP A 114 -15.25 -3.08 -10.98
N LEU A 115 -14.15 -2.83 -11.68
CA LEU A 115 -13.23 -1.72 -11.40
C LEU A 115 -13.33 -0.60 -12.43
N TYR A 116 -14.20 -0.71 -13.44
CA TYR A 116 -14.29 0.23 -14.55
C TYR A 116 -14.50 1.71 -14.15
N ASN A 117 -15.33 1.96 -13.14
CA ASN A 117 -15.61 3.33 -12.68
C ASN A 117 -14.79 3.76 -11.47
N SER A 118 -13.67 3.09 -11.25
CA SER A 118 -12.80 3.40 -10.12
C SER A 118 -11.65 4.33 -10.50
N TYR A 119 -10.86 4.67 -9.49
CA TYR A 119 -9.64 5.45 -9.61
C TYR A 119 -8.48 4.70 -8.95
N VAL A 120 -7.31 4.80 -9.54
CA VAL A 120 -6.07 4.35 -8.88
C VAL A 120 -5.64 5.44 -7.88
N ARG A 121 -5.30 5.01 -6.67
CA ARG A 121 -4.68 5.84 -5.64
C ARG A 121 -3.36 5.21 -5.27
N ILE A 122 -2.30 5.95 -5.42
CA ILE A 122 -0.95 5.44 -5.23
C ILE A 122 -0.12 6.40 -4.37
N GLU A 123 0.68 5.85 -3.49
CA GLU A 123 1.52 6.62 -2.57
C GLU A 123 2.75 5.84 -2.11
N VAL A 124 3.87 6.53 -2.00
CA VAL A 124 5.05 6.03 -1.29
C VAL A 124 4.86 6.24 0.20
N ILE A 125 5.11 5.20 0.97
CA ILE A 125 5.04 5.23 2.44
C ILE A 125 6.42 4.91 3.01
N CYS A 126 6.80 5.65 4.05
CA CYS A 126 7.98 5.38 4.85
C CYS A 126 7.59 5.39 6.33
N ASP A 127 7.79 4.26 6.98
CA ASP A 127 7.57 4.11 8.42
C ASP A 127 8.93 4.04 9.12
N ARG A 128 9.05 4.65 10.29
CA ARG A 128 10.27 4.71 11.10
C ARG A 128 10.11 4.05 12.46
N GLN A 129 11.17 4.00 13.21
CA GLN A 129 11.19 3.45 14.57
C GLN A 129 10.02 3.96 15.40
N GLY A 130 9.34 3.04 16.09
CA GLY A 130 8.14 3.33 16.87
C GLY A 130 6.82 3.17 16.10
N PHE A 131 6.84 3.00 14.79
CA PHE A 131 5.61 2.77 14.02
C PHE A 131 4.97 1.42 14.34
N TRP A 132 3.66 1.43 14.47
CA TRP A 132 2.80 0.28 14.55
C TRP A 132 1.38 0.70 14.13
N LEU A 133 0.53 -0.27 13.86
CA LEU A 133 -0.83 0.00 13.40
C LEU A 133 -1.77 -1.03 14.01
N LYS A 134 -2.76 -0.55 14.75
CA LYS A 134 -3.80 -1.42 15.32
C LYS A 134 -4.53 -2.21 14.24
N PRO A 135 -4.95 -3.44 14.53
CA PRO A 135 -5.84 -4.18 13.64
C PRO A 135 -7.07 -3.33 13.27
N HIS A 136 -7.35 -3.24 11.98
CA HIS A 136 -8.48 -2.48 11.44
C HIS A 136 -8.91 -3.09 10.11
N CYS A 137 -10.11 -2.75 9.68
CA CYS A 137 -10.59 -2.95 8.32
C CYS A 137 -10.55 -1.62 7.58
N ASP A 138 -10.24 -1.68 6.30
CA ASP A 138 -10.28 -0.49 5.46
C ASP A 138 -11.70 0.01 5.19
N ILE A 139 -11.81 1.27 4.78
CA ILE A 139 -13.08 1.89 4.41
C ILE A 139 -13.64 1.22 3.14
N LYS A 140 -14.98 1.22 3.02
CA LYS A 140 -15.68 0.58 1.89
C LYS A 140 -15.38 1.19 0.52
N GLU A 141 -14.94 2.45 0.50
CA GLU A 141 -14.54 3.19 -0.70
C GLU A 141 -13.26 2.65 -1.33
N LYS A 142 -12.47 1.88 -0.59
CA LYS A 142 -11.35 1.11 -1.15
C LYS A 142 -11.86 -0.21 -1.69
N LEU A 143 -11.95 -0.34 -2.99
CA LEU A 143 -12.31 -1.60 -3.66
C LEU A 143 -11.21 -2.64 -3.49
N ILE A 144 -9.96 -2.17 -3.55
CA ILE A 144 -8.75 -2.94 -3.33
C ILE A 144 -7.79 -2.15 -2.46
N SER A 145 -7.18 -2.81 -1.52
CA SER A 145 -6.03 -2.34 -0.77
C SER A 145 -4.83 -3.23 -1.05
N GLY A 146 -3.73 -2.64 -1.48
CA GLY A 146 -2.50 -3.34 -1.76
C GLY A 146 -1.27 -2.58 -1.27
N LEU A 147 -0.24 -3.33 -0.90
CA LEU A 147 1.09 -2.84 -0.59
C LEU A 147 2.14 -3.65 -1.35
N VAL A 148 3.09 -2.96 -1.95
CA VAL A 148 4.33 -3.57 -2.45
C VAL A 148 5.48 -3.05 -1.61
N PHE A 149 6.20 -3.96 -0.96
CA PHE A 149 7.32 -3.63 -0.09
C PHE A 149 8.60 -3.41 -0.89
N VAL A 150 9.38 -2.44 -0.41
CA VAL A 150 10.73 -2.16 -0.89
C VAL A 150 11.65 -2.12 0.33
N ASN A 151 12.63 -3.00 0.36
CA ASN A 151 13.51 -3.18 1.52
C ASN A 151 14.97 -2.80 1.24
N PRO A 152 15.27 -1.48 1.08
CA PRO A 152 16.60 -1.01 0.70
C PRO A 152 17.65 -1.18 1.80
N PHE A 153 17.23 -1.41 3.03
CA PHE A 153 18.11 -1.48 4.20
C PHE A 153 18.25 -2.88 4.79
N ASN A 154 17.69 -3.87 4.10
CA ASN A 154 17.69 -5.25 4.58
C ASN A 154 17.13 -5.38 6.02
N GLU A 155 16.05 -4.68 6.28
CA GLU A 155 15.29 -4.80 7.52
C GLU A 155 14.64 -6.19 7.63
N SER A 156 14.24 -6.57 8.84
CA SER A 156 13.62 -7.87 9.10
C SER A 156 12.37 -8.11 8.25
N GLU A 157 12.24 -9.29 7.66
CA GLU A 157 11.04 -9.71 6.94
C GLU A 157 9.78 -9.68 7.82
N ASN A 158 9.94 -9.73 9.13
CA ASN A 158 8.83 -9.63 10.09
C ASN A 158 8.16 -8.24 10.11
N LEU A 159 8.75 -7.23 9.47
CA LEU A 159 8.17 -5.88 9.36
C LEU A 159 7.07 -5.75 8.30
N GLY A 160 6.54 -6.83 7.82
CA GLY A 160 5.42 -6.84 6.88
C GLY A 160 4.07 -6.46 7.51
N THR A 161 3.00 -6.84 6.86
CA THR A 161 1.65 -6.59 7.35
C THR A 161 1.13 -7.83 8.07
N ASP A 162 0.62 -7.63 9.28
CA ASP A 162 -0.03 -8.68 10.04
C ASP A 162 -1.51 -8.80 9.63
N LEU A 163 -1.95 -10.02 9.36
CA LEU A 163 -3.33 -10.36 9.04
C LEU A 163 -3.96 -11.11 10.22
N TYR A 164 -5.20 -10.76 10.54
CA TYR A 164 -5.89 -11.24 11.73
C TYR A 164 -7.21 -11.92 11.36
N ASP A 165 -7.62 -12.88 12.18
CA ASP A 165 -8.95 -13.47 12.12
C ASP A 165 -10.01 -12.51 12.72
N GLU A 166 -11.28 -12.93 12.70
CA GLU A 166 -12.41 -12.14 13.24
C GLU A 166 -12.32 -11.93 14.75
N LYS A 167 -11.54 -12.74 15.46
CA LYS A 167 -11.29 -12.62 16.90
C LYS A 167 -10.05 -11.78 17.21
N LEU A 168 -9.47 -11.18 16.19
CA LEU A 168 -8.23 -10.40 16.24
C LEU A 168 -7.00 -11.21 16.68
N ASN A 169 -6.99 -12.53 16.49
CA ASN A 169 -5.78 -13.31 16.60
C ASN A 169 -4.95 -13.15 15.35
N LYS A 170 -3.67 -12.87 15.50
CA LYS A 170 -2.75 -12.81 14.36
C LYS A 170 -2.58 -14.21 13.76
N VAL A 171 -2.92 -14.33 12.47
CA VAL A 171 -2.85 -15.59 11.73
C VAL A 171 -1.60 -15.65 10.86
N LYS A 172 -1.23 -14.51 10.25
CA LYS A 172 -0.15 -14.46 9.27
C LYS A 172 0.53 -13.09 9.28
N THR A 173 1.81 -13.04 8.97
CA THR A 173 2.51 -11.83 8.56
C THR A 173 2.91 -11.97 7.11
N ILE A 174 2.45 -11.05 6.24
CA ILE A 174 2.97 -10.92 4.88
C ILE A 174 4.42 -10.45 4.99
N PRO A 175 5.41 -11.15 4.43
CA PRO A 175 6.82 -10.83 4.69
C PRO A 175 7.24 -9.51 4.04
N TYR A 176 8.02 -8.71 4.78
CA TYR A 176 8.64 -7.48 4.28
C TYR A 176 9.88 -7.82 3.43
N LYS A 177 9.66 -8.21 2.19
CA LYS A 177 10.72 -8.53 1.22
C LYS A 177 10.78 -7.45 0.16
N ASN A 178 11.97 -7.26 -0.40
CA ASN A 178 12.14 -6.36 -1.54
C ASN A 178 11.32 -6.86 -2.74
N ASN A 179 10.57 -5.95 -3.37
CA ASN A 179 9.71 -6.24 -4.52
C ASN A 179 8.71 -7.39 -4.28
N TYR A 180 8.15 -7.44 -3.09
CA TYR A 180 7.12 -8.38 -2.69
C TYR A 180 5.93 -7.63 -2.11
N GLY A 181 4.74 -8.11 -2.36
CA GLY A 181 3.55 -7.39 -1.91
C GLY A 181 2.32 -8.27 -1.80
N TYR A 182 1.20 -7.62 -1.55
CA TYR A 182 -0.08 -8.28 -1.48
C TYR A 182 -1.21 -7.28 -1.78
N PHE A 183 -2.37 -7.81 -2.08
CA PHE A 183 -3.62 -7.05 -2.11
C PHE A 183 -4.79 -7.89 -1.64
N PHE A 184 -5.87 -7.21 -1.24
CA PHE A 184 -7.14 -7.81 -0.87
C PHE A 184 -8.28 -6.85 -1.18
N THR A 185 -9.52 -7.35 -1.15
CA THR A 185 -10.72 -6.51 -1.24
C THR A 185 -11.14 -6.06 0.15
N SER A 186 -11.42 -4.75 0.32
CA SER A 186 -11.89 -4.26 1.61
C SER A 186 -13.25 -4.86 1.98
N GLY A 187 -13.37 -5.27 3.22
CA GLY A 187 -14.56 -5.90 3.77
C GLY A 187 -14.59 -5.80 5.30
N PRO A 188 -15.70 -6.17 5.93
CA PRO A 188 -15.88 -6.04 7.39
C PRO A 188 -14.95 -6.94 8.21
N ASN A 189 -14.44 -8.03 7.61
CA ASN A 189 -13.62 -9.03 8.28
C ASN A 189 -12.18 -9.08 7.75
N THR A 190 -11.75 -8.08 6.96
CA THR A 190 -10.39 -8.02 6.42
C THR A 190 -9.44 -7.31 7.39
N TRP A 191 -9.33 -7.86 8.59
CA TRP A 191 -8.54 -7.29 9.67
C TRP A 191 -7.05 -7.37 9.40
N HIS A 192 -6.40 -6.22 9.37
CA HIS A 192 -4.97 -6.13 9.12
C HIS A 192 -4.34 -4.98 9.91
N GLY A 193 -3.03 -5.05 10.09
CA GLY A 193 -2.28 -4.05 10.85
C GLY A 193 -0.79 -4.37 10.88
N MET A 194 -0.12 -3.87 11.89
CA MET A 194 1.28 -4.17 12.16
C MET A 194 1.53 -4.05 13.66
N GLU A 195 1.89 -5.13 14.31
CA GLU A 195 2.29 -5.08 15.71
C GLU A 195 3.51 -4.19 15.91
N LYS A 196 3.73 -3.72 17.12
CA LYS A 196 4.94 -2.95 17.45
C LYS A 196 6.17 -3.84 17.30
N LYS A 197 7.03 -3.48 16.35
CA LYS A 197 8.26 -4.20 16.01
C LYS A 197 9.41 -3.20 15.86
N GLU A 198 10.63 -3.67 16.02
CA GLU A 198 11.80 -2.82 15.86
C GLU A 198 12.04 -2.53 14.37
N ILE A 199 11.97 -1.25 13.99
CA ILE A 199 12.43 -0.73 12.71
C ILE A 199 13.75 -0.03 12.98
N LYS A 200 14.86 -0.53 12.45
CA LYS A 200 16.20 -0.01 12.72
C LYS A 200 16.49 1.27 11.96
N LYS A 201 16.09 1.33 10.69
CA LYS A 201 16.23 2.51 9.83
C LYS A 201 14.89 2.99 9.35
N GLU A 202 14.30 2.30 8.37
CA GLU A 202 13.00 2.62 7.83
C GLU A 202 12.39 1.44 7.06
N ARG A 203 11.07 1.41 7.04
CA ARG A 203 10.27 0.47 6.27
C ARG A 203 9.59 1.24 5.13
N ARG A 204 9.89 0.89 3.88
CA ARG A 204 9.29 1.52 2.70
C ARG A 204 8.31 0.61 1.99
N CYS A 205 7.26 1.20 1.47
CA CYS A 205 6.34 0.49 0.57
C CYS A 205 5.64 1.46 -0.38
N LEU A 206 5.17 0.89 -1.47
CA LEU A 206 4.24 1.54 -2.38
C LEU A 206 2.83 1.04 -2.06
N GLN A 207 1.93 1.93 -1.64
CA GLN A 207 0.53 1.60 -1.50
C GLN A 207 -0.18 1.78 -2.84
N VAL A 208 -0.94 0.76 -3.25
CA VAL A 208 -1.70 0.74 -4.49
C VAL A 208 -3.14 0.37 -4.16
N ASN A 209 -4.06 1.30 -4.40
CA ASN A 209 -5.48 1.08 -4.16
C ASN A 209 -6.30 1.35 -5.42
N TYR A 210 -7.41 0.61 -5.58
CA TYR A 210 -8.52 1.05 -6.41
C TYR A 210 -9.62 1.60 -5.49
N VAL A 211 -10.09 2.80 -5.79
CA VAL A 211 -11.01 3.54 -4.93
C VAL A 211 -12.21 4.08 -5.71
N THR A 212 -13.33 4.32 -5.03
CA THR A 212 -14.53 4.90 -5.65
C THR A 212 -14.52 6.41 -5.67
N PHE A 213 -13.72 7.07 -4.83
CA PHE A 213 -13.60 8.52 -4.83
C PHE A 213 -12.58 9.00 -5.85
N LYS A 214 -12.77 10.23 -6.31
CA LYS A 214 -11.95 10.83 -7.36
C LYS A 214 -10.50 11.04 -6.93
N THR A 215 -9.57 10.58 -7.77
CA THR A 215 -8.14 10.93 -7.77
C THR A 215 -7.75 11.43 -9.15
N ASP A 216 -6.47 11.74 -9.36
CA ASP A 216 -5.97 12.14 -10.70
C ASP A 216 -5.98 10.99 -11.72
N TRP A 217 -6.14 9.74 -11.26
CA TRP A 217 -5.87 8.55 -12.03
C TRP A 217 -7.13 7.68 -12.21
N LYS A 218 -8.11 8.19 -12.98
CA LYS A 218 -9.28 7.38 -13.35
C LYS A 218 -8.86 6.20 -14.23
N VAL A 219 -9.43 5.02 -14.02
CA VAL A 219 -9.22 3.88 -14.94
C VAL A 219 -9.72 4.25 -16.34
N GLN A 220 -9.11 3.67 -17.35
CA GLN A 220 -9.41 3.99 -18.75
C GLN A 220 -10.57 3.12 -19.24
N SER A 221 -11.46 3.73 -19.99
CA SER A 221 -12.56 3.06 -20.68
C SER A 221 -12.09 2.35 -21.95
#